data_914f8cad15c613a9dd4fc81458c03281
#
_entry.id   914f8cad15c613a9dd4fc81458c03281
#
_cell.length_a   1.000
_cell.length_b   1.000
_cell.length_c   1.000
_cell.angle_alpha   90.00
_cell.angle_beta   90.00
_cell.angle_gamma   90.00
#
_symmetry.space_group_name_H-M   'P 1'
#
loop_
_entity.id
_entity.type
_entity.pdbx_description
1 polymer ?
#
loop_
_entity_poly.entity_id
_entity_poly.type
_entity_poly.pdbx_seq_one_letter_code
_entity_poly.pdbx_strand_id
1 'polypeptide(L)'
;MNDTSKIAEYFQYNNPGKSVELTLGEREVRTKDGGYTYEYCIGMNTEIEIEKGMYEFVLKYLLTKDIKTIKIEKNYVVFQNAGLYSFGYKLNDLVYVFNGKEALDNYQYNNAVYDVIPVSDRWYYGTSYAYGSIF
;
A
#
# COMPACT_ATOMS: atom_id res chain seq x y z
N MET A 1 -11.42 7.00 -6.17
CA MET A 1 -11.08 5.72 -6.83
C MET A 1 -10.21 5.87 -8.08
N ASN A 2 -10.32 6.96 -8.84
CA ASN A 2 -9.52 7.11 -10.08
C ASN A 2 -8.02 7.03 -9.85
N ASP A 3 -7.50 7.72 -8.86
CA ASP A 3 -6.07 7.68 -8.55
C ASP A 3 -5.64 6.31 -8.04
N THR A 4 -6.46 5.72 -7.18
CA THR A 4 -6.20 4.39 -6.64
C THR A 4 -6.22 3.32 -7.73
N SER A 5 -7.19 3.42 -8.64
CA SER A 5 -7.28 2.50 -9.79
C SER A 5 -6.08 2.63 -10.71
N LYS A 6 -5.61 3.84 -10.94
CA LYS A 6 -4.44 4.07 -11.79
C LYS A 6 -3.19 3.37 -11.24
N ILE A 7 -3.00 3.46 -9.93
CA ILE A 7 -1.88 2.80 -9.25
C ILE A 7 -2.03 1.28 -9.33
N ALA A 8 -3.23 0.76 -9.02
CA ALA A 8 -3.48 -0.68 -9.05
C ALA A 8 -3.25 -1.27 -10.45
N GLU A 9 -3.76 -0.61 -11.47
CA GLU A 9 -3.59 -1.05 -12.87
C GLU A 9 -2.13 -1.01 -13.30
N TYR A 10 -1.38 0.03 -12.88
CA TYR A 10 0.04 0.10 -13.17
C TYR A 10 0.78 -1.14 -12.64
N PHE A 11 0.51 -1.52 -11.39
CA PHE A 11 1.17 -2.67 -10.78
C PHE A 11 0.59 -4.01 -11.24
N GLN A 12 -0.59 -4.02 -11.81
CA GLN A 12 -1.08 -5.22 -12.49
C GLN A 12 -0.24 -5.51 -13.73
N TYR A 13 0.05 -4.48 -14.53
CA TYR A 13 0.86 -4.61 -15.74
C TYR A 13 2.36 -4.75 -15.46
N ASN A 14 2.84 -4.05 -14.44
CA ASN A 14 4.27 -3.98 -14.10
C ASN A 14 4.55 -4.67 -12.78
N ASN A 15 3.95 -5.84 -12.59
CA ASN A 15 4.08 -6.58 -11.33
C ASN A 15 5.52 -7.06 -11.15
N PRO A 16 6.16 -6.76 -10.00
CA PRO A 16 7.54 -7.16 -9.77
C PRO A 16 7.73 -8.65 -9.51
N GLY A 17 6.64 -9.42 -9.33
CA GLY A 17 6.71 -10.85 -9.06
C GLY A 17 7.19 -11.21 -7.68
N LYS A 18 7.31 -10.22 -6.79
CA LYS A 18 7.74 -10.39 -5.41
C LYS A 18 6.93 -9.46 -4.52
N SER A 19 6.91 -9.73 -3.21
CA SER A 19 6.18 -8.90 -2.25
C SER A 19 6.92 -7.57 -2.04
N VAL A 20 6.24 -6.47 -2.26
CA VAL A 20 6.81 -5.13 -2.11
C VAL A 20 5.84 -4.26 -1.32
N GLU A 21 6.38 -3.52 -0.35
CA GLU A 21 5.61 -2.51 0.37
C GLU A 21 6.14 -1.11 0.04
N LEU A 22 5.24 -0.21 -0.31
CA LEU A 22 5.55 1.20 -0.55
C LEU A 22 4.96 2.01 0.60
N THR A 23 5.78 2.82 1.26
CA THR A 23 5.37 3.61 2.41
C THR A 23 5.90 5.03 2.28
N LEU A 24 5.08 6.01 2.63
CA LEU A 24 5.53 7.40 2.67
C LEU A 24 6.60 7.57 3.75
N GLY A 25 7.73 8.15 3.37
CA GLY A 25 8.83 8.42 4.26
C GLY A 25 9.47 9.77 4.01
N GLU A 26 10.47 10.09 4.79
CA GLU A 26 11.26 11.30 4.63
C GLU A 26 12.74 10.93 4.58
N ARG A 27 13.50 11.69 3.81
CA ARG A 27 14.95 11.56 3.77
C ARG A 27 15.62 12.91 3.98
N GLU A 28 16.78 12.88 4.58
CA GLU A 28 17.59 14.06 4.80
C GLU A 28 18.33 14.40 3.52
N VAL A 29 18.30 15.67 3.15
CA VAL A 29 18.99 16.18 1.96
C VAL A 29 19.89 17.33 2.37
N ARG A 30 21.14 17.28 1.91
CA ARG A 30 22.11 18.32 2.17
C ARG A 30 21.85 19.52 1.25
N THR A 31 21.79 20.71 1.85
CA THR A 31 21.61 21.94 1.08
C THR A 31 22.96 22.48 0.60
N LYS A 32 22.91 23.40 -0.37
CA LYS A 32 24.12 24.01 -0.96
C LYS A 32 24.93 24.82 0.04
N ASP A 33 24.28 25.39 1.03
CA ASP A 33 24.92 26.20 2.07
C ASP A 33 25.45 25.39 3.26
N GLY A 34 25.43 24.06 3.16
CA GLY A 34 25.96 23.17 4.19
C GLY A 34 24.96 22.76 5.26
N GLY A 35 23.72 23.24 5.17
CA GLY A 35 22.64 22.82 6.05
C GLY A 35 21.95 21.55 5.56
N TYR A 36 20.85 21.21 6.23
CA TYR A 36 20.04 20.05 5.90
C TYR A 36 18.58 20.43 5.75
N THR A 37 17.90 19.73 4.89
CA THR A 37 16.44 19.79 4.77
C THR A 37 15.92 18.37 4.61
N TYR A 38 14.62 18.20 4.68
CA TYR A 38 13.97 16.91 4.48
C TYR A 38 13.08 16.95 3.26
N GLU A 39 13.04 15.86 2.54
CA GLU A 39 12.08 15.71 1.45
C GLU A 39 11.33 14.39 1.60
N TYR A 40 10.09 14.38 1.14
CA TYR A 40 9.29 13.17 1.15
C TYR A 40 9.77 12.20 0.07
N CYS A 41 9.70 10.93 0.39
CA CYS A 41 10.08 9.87 -0.54
C CYS A 41 9.22 8.64 -0.30
N ILE A 42 9.29 7.70 -1.23
CA ILE A 42 8.65 6.40 -1.06
C ILE A 42 9.67 5.43 -0.50
N GLY A 43 9.41 4.93 0.71
CA GLY A 43 10.19 3.85 1.29
C GLY A 43 9.74 2.52 0.70
N MET A 44 10.69 1.65 0.40
CA MET A 44 10.44 0.32 -0.16
C MET A 44 11.16 -0.73 0.67
N ASN A 45 10.45 -1.79 1.06
CA ASN A 45 11.08 -2.93 1.75
C ASN A 45 11.96 -3.75 0.80
N THR A 46 11.66 -3.68 -0.49
CA THR A 46 12.41 -4.34 -1.57
C THR A 46 12.49 -3.37 -2.73
N GLU A 47 13.67 -3.19 -3.28
CA GLU A 47 13.88 -2.25 -4.38
C GLU A 47 13.23 -2.79 -5.67
N ILE A 48 12.48 -1.91 -6.34
CA ILE A 48 11.85 -2.21 -7.63
C ILE A 48 11.99 -0.98 -8.53
N GLU A 49 11.87 -1.21 -9.83
CA GLU A 49 11.84 -0.12 -10.80
C GLU A 49 10.41 0.40 -10.95
N ILE A 50 10.28 1.72 -10.82
CA ILE A 50 9.03 2.43 -11.06
C ILE A 50 9.35 3.59 -11.99
N GLU A 51 8.55 3.77 -13.05
CA GLU A 51 8.68 4.94 -13.91
C GLU A 51 8.61 6.22 -13.10
N LYS A 52 9.45 7.21 -13.47
CA LYS A 52 9.52 8.47 -12.75
C LYS A 52 8.16 9.14 -12.57
N GLY A 53 7.35 9.20 -13.61
CA GLY A 53 6.02 9.78 -13.54
C GLY A 53 5.10 9.05 -12.59
N MET A 54 5.18 7.73 -12.55
CA MET A 54 4.40 6.94 -11.61
C MET A 54 4.92 7.07 -10.18
N TYR A 55 6.23 7.15 -9.99
CA TYR A 55 6.82 7.41 -8.67
C TYR A 55 6.28 8.72 -8.09
N GLU A 56 6.32 9.79 -8.87
CA GLU A 56 5.80 11.09 -8.46
C GLU A 56 4.29 11.05 -8.18
N PHE A 57 3.55 10.30 -8.99
CA PHE A 57 2.12 10.13 -8.81
C PHE A 57 1.79 9.40 -7.51
N VAL A 58 2.51 8.31 -7.21
CA VAL A 58 2.33 7.54 -5.97
C VAL A 58 2.72 8.38 -4.76
N LEU A 59 3.82 9.12 -4.85
CA LEU A 59 4.25 10.00 -3.76
C LEU A 59 3.17 11.02 -3.41
N LYS A 60 2.63 11.70 -4.43
CA LYS A 60 1.54 12.65 -4.23
C LYS A 60 0.29 11.98 -3.66
N TYR A 61 -0.02 10.78 -4.14
CA TYR A 61 -1.15 9.99 -3.64
C TYR A 61 -1.00 9.73 -2.14
N LEU A 62 0.16 9.25 -1.70
CA LEU A 62 0.42 8.99 -0.28
C LEU A 62 0.36 10.26 0.56
N LEU A 63 0.85 11.39 0.01
CA LEU A 63 0.81 12.68 0.71
C LEU A 63 -0.61 13.23 0.88
N THR A 64 -1.52 12.95 -0.04
CA THR A 64 -2.84 13.56 -0.08
C THR A 64 -3.99 12.65 0.36
N LYS A 65 -3.75 11.35 0.42
CA LYS A 65 -4.76 10.36 0.82
C LYS A 65 -4.43 9.81 2.21
N ASP A 66 -5.43 9.24 2.85
CA ASP A 66 -5.24 8.64 4.18
C ASP A 66 -4.82 7.18 4.05
N ILE A 67 -3.85 6.91 3.21
CA ILE A 67 -3.28 5.59 2.98
C ILE A 67 -1.85 5.59 3.49
N LYS A 68 -1.51 4.64 4.32
CA LYS A 68 -0.19 4.50 4.94
C LYS A 68 0.75 3.64 4.11
N THR A 69 0.23 2.57 3.53
CA THR A 69 1.04 1.56 2.86
C THR A 69 0.33 1.04 1.63
N ILE A 70 1.10 0.82 0.57
CA ILE A 70 0.63 0.10 -0.61
C ILE A 70 1.43 -1.18 -0.68
N LYS A 71 0.76 -2.33 -0.58
CA LYS A 71 1.40 -3.65 -0.68
C LYS A 71 1.13 -4.22 -2.05
N ILE A 72 2.20 -4.51 -2.77
CA ILE A 72 2.12 -5.11 -4.11
C ILE A 72 2.48 -6.57 -3.96
N GLU A 73 1.54 -7.44 -4.30
CA GLU A 73 1.73 -8.87 -4.25
C GLU A 73 1.57 -9.46 -5.65
N LYS A 74 1.83 -10.75 -5.77
CA LYS A 74 1.77 -11.43 -7.08
C LYS A 74 0.42 -11.27 -7.78
N ASN A 75 -0.67 -11.39 -7.03
CA ASN A 75 -2.03 -11.48 -7.58
C ASN A 75 -2.94 -10.33 -7.15
N TYR A 76 -2.45 -9.40 -6.32
CA TYR A 76 -3.28 -8.32 -5.81
C TYR A 76 -2.44 -7.14 -5.32
N VAL A 77 -3.11 -6.00 -5.15
CA VAL A 77 -2.52 -4.79 -4.56
C VAL A 77 -3.41 -4.35 -3.41
N VAL A 78 -2.81 -4.05 -2.27
CA VAL A 78 -3.53 -3.62 -1.06
C VAL A 78 -3.17 -2.18 -0.74
N PHE A 79 -4.19 -1.35 -0.59
CA PHE A 79 -4.06 0.02 -0.10
C PHE A 79 -4.53 0.02 1.34
N GLN A 80 -3.60 0.20 2.27
CA GLN A 80 -3.86 -0.03 3.68
C GLN A 80 -3.83 1.25 4.49
N ASN A 81 -4.86 1.40 5.31
CA ASN A 81 -4.95 2.43 6.33
C ASN A 81 -5.03 1.73 7.69
N ALA A 82 -4.20 2.16 8.64
CA ALA A 82 -4.18 1.58 9.97
C ALA A 82 -4.72 2.57 10.99
N GLY A 83 -5.73 2.14 11.76
CA GLY A 83 -6.25 2.88 12.91
C GLY A 83 -5.80 2.24 14.20
N LEU A 84 -5.43 3.06 15.20
CA LEU A 84 -5.02 2.59 16.52
C LEU A 84 -6.22 2.53 17.45
N TYR A 85 -6.38 1.41 18.15
CA TYR A 85 -7.41 1.19 19.16
C TYR A 85 -6.77 0.85 20.51
N SER A 86 -7.56 0.87 21.58
CA SER A 86 -7.07 0.63 22.95
C SER A 86 -6.33 -0.69 23.10
N PHE A 87 -6.71 -1.70 22.34
CA PHE A 87 -6.17 -3.06 22.50
C PHE A 87 -5.55 -3.62 21.20
N GLY A 88 -5.24 -2.75 20.24
CA GLY A 88 -4.65 -3.21 19.01
C GLY A 88 -4.83 -2.23 17.87
N TYR A 89 -4.50 -2.68 16.67
CA TYR A 89 -4.69 -1.93 15.44
C TYR A 89 -5.80 -2.56 14.63
N LYS A 90 -6.69 -1.72 14.14
CA LYS A 90 -7.63 -2.14 13.10
C LYS A 90 -7.05 -1.74 11.76
N LEU A 91 -6.84 -2.71 10.91
CA LEU A 91 -6.34 -2.50 9.55
C LEU A 91 -7.51 -2.52 8.59
N ASN A 92 -7.67 -1.45 7.84
CA ASN A 92 -8.69 -1.31 6.82
C ASN A 92 -8.00 -1.32 5.48
N ASP A 93 -8.32 -2.31 4.67
CA ASP A 93 -7.69 -2.52 3.37
C ASP A 93 -8.67 -2.26 2.25
N LEU A 94 -8.22 -1.57 1.22
CA LEU A 94 -8.86 -1.56 -0.07
C LEU A 94 -8.01 -2.41 -1.00
N VAL A 95 -8.59 -3.48 -1.54
CA VAL A 95 -7.83 -4.51 -2.26
C VAL A 95 -8.30 -4.60 -3.71
N TYR A 96 -7.34 -4.56 -4.61
CA TYR A 96 -7.55 -4.83 -6.03
C TYR A 96 -6.99 -6.20 -6.36
N VAL A 97 -7.82 -7.12 -6.85
CA VAL A 97 -7.39 -8.46 -7.21
C VAL A 97 -7.25 -8.60 -8.72
N PHE A 98 -6.16 -9.23 -9.16
CA PHE A 98 -5.89 -9.38 -10.60
C PHE A 98 -6.75 -10.48 -11.21
N ASN A 99 -6.92 -11.58 -10.52
CA ASN A 99 -7.63 -12.76 -11.00
C ASN A 99 -8.55 -13.35 -9.93
N GLY A 100 -9.80 -12.96 -9.96
CA GLY A 100 -10.90 -13.65 -9.31
C GLY A 100 -10.69 -14.12 -7.86
N LYS A 101 -11.37 -15.22 -7.56
CA LYS A 101 -11.49 -15.74 -6.19
C LYS A 101 -10.17 -16.23 -5.58
N GLU A 102 -9.29 -16.83 -6.37
CA GLU A 102 -8.03 -17.37 -5.86
C GLU A 102 -7.15 -16.25 -5.27
N ALA A 103 -7.08 -15.11 -5.96
CA ALA A 103 -6.32 -13.96 -5.47
C ALA A 103 -6.93 -13.41 -4.18
N LEU A 104 -8.25 -13.38 -4.09
CA LEU A 104 -8.95 -12.94 -2.89
C LEU A 104 -8.70 -13.87 -1.71
N ASP A 105 -8.73 -15.17 -1.93
CA ASP A 105 -8.43 -16.17 -0.90
C ASP A 105 -6.99 -16.03 -0.41
N ASN A 106 -6.04 -15.80 -1.31
CA ASN A 106 -4.65 -15.57 -0.96
C ASN A 106 -4.49 -14.29 -0.13
N TYR A 107 -5.18 -13.23 -0.50
CA TYR A 107 -5.18 -12.00 0.28
C TYR A 107 -5.67 -12.25 1.70
N GLN A 108 -6.81 -12.90 1.87
CA GLN A 108 -7.36 -13.18 3.19
C GLN A 108 -6.41 -14.02 4.04
N TYR A 109 -5.84 -15.06 3.46
CA TYR A 109 -4.91 -15.94 4.17
C TYR A 109 -3.63 -15.20 4.58
N ASN A 110 -3.01 -14.49 3.64
CA ASN A 110 -1.72 -13.83 3.88
C ASN A 110 -1.80 -12.67 4.88
N ASN A 111 -2.97 -12.04 4.99
CA ASN A 111 -3.14 -10.86 5.83
C ASN A 111 -4.01 -11.11 7.07
N ALA A 112 -4.39 -12.36 7.31
CA ALA A 112 -5.24 -12.74 8.44
C ALA A 112 -6.53 -11.92 8.49
N VAL A 113 -7.12 -11.69 7.33
CA VAL A 113 -8.33 -10.89 7.20
C VAL A 113 -9.55 -11.75 7.45
N TYR A 114 -10.39 -11.32 8.38
CA TYR A 114 -11.58 -12.11 8.76
C TYR A 114 -12.86 -11.65 8.04
N ASP A 115 -12.88 -10.44 7.49
CA ASP A 115 -14.06 -9.88 6.84
C ASP A 115 -13.69 -9.20 5.54
N VAL A 116 -14.37 -9.57 4.45
CA VAL A 116 -14.15 -9.03 3.12
C VAL A 116 -15.49 -8.71 2.49
N ILE A 117 -15.62 -7.49 2.01
CA ILE A 117 -16.85 -6.97 1.39
C ILE A 117 -16.55 -6.55 -0.05
N PRO A 118 -17.31 -7.04 -1.05
CA PRO A 118 -17.15 -6.55 -2.41
C PRO A 118 -17.53 -5.07 -2.51
N VAL A 119 -16.69 -4.29 -3.19
CA VAL A 119 -16.95 -2.87 -3.44
C VAL A 119 -17.41 -2.65 -4.87
N SER A 120 -16.65 -3.20 -5.82
CA SER A 120 -16.95 -3.14 -7.24
C SER A 120 -16.16 -4.25 -7.94
N ASP A 121 -16.14 -4.26 -9.28
CA ASP A 121 -15.38 -5.26 -10.01
C ASP A 121 -13.91 -5.23 -9.60
N ARG A 122 -13.40 -6.38 -9.15
CA ARG A 122 -12.03 -6.59 -8.69
C ARG A 122 -11.64 -5.83 -7.42
N TRP A 123 -12.51 -5.02 -6.87
CA TRP A 123 -12.25 -4.24 -5.66
C TRP A 123 -13.00 -4.81 -4.47
N TYR A 124 -12.28 -4.96 -3.36
CA TYR A 124 -12.81 -5.48 -2.11
C TYR A 124 -12.33 -4.63 -0.94
N TYR A 125 -13.09 -4.66 0.13
CA TYR A 125 -12.76 -3.99 1.38
C TYR A 125 -12.52 -5.04 2.44
N GLY A 126 -11.33 -5.05 3.04
CA GLY A 126 -10.96 -6.03 4.05
C GLY A 126 -10.72 -5.39 5.41
N THR A 127 -11.00 -6.12 6.47
CA THR A 127 -10.77 -5.67 7.83
C THR A 127 -10.08 -6.76 8.64
N SER A 128 -9.03 -6.37 9.35
CA SER A 128 -8.30 -7.25 10.26
C SER A 128 -7.87 -6.47 11.50
N TYR A 129 -7.49 -7.19 12.54
CA TYR A 129 -6.92 -6.59 13.75
C TYR A 129 -5.53 -7.12 13.95
N ALA A 130 -4.61 -6.25 14.32
CA ALA A 130 -3.28 -6.61 14.76
C ALA A 130 -3.22 -6.45 16.29
N TYR A 131 -2.96 -7.54 16.97
CA TYR A 131 -2.86 -7.57 18.43
C TYR A 131 -1.42 -7.87 18.87
N GLY A 132 -1.15 -7.63 20.11
CA GLY A 132 0.07 -8.09 20.76
C GLY A 132 1.25 -7.15 20.68
N SER A 133 1.42 -6.44 19.61
CA SER A 133 2.56 -5.51 19.45
C SER A 133 2.51 -4.32 20.37
N ILE A 134 1.37 -4.02 20.95
CA ILE A 134 1.16 -2.90 21.86
C ILE A 134 1.02 -3.32 23.33
N PHE A 135 1.17 -4.59 23.58
CA PHE A 135 1.05 -5.12 24.94
C PHE A 135 2.40 -5.59 25.49
#